data_2ea9e30bb44425eb36ef8cafdf85c4e3
#
_entry.id   2ea9e30bb44425eb36ef8cafdf85c4e3
#
_cell.length_a   1.000
_cell.length_b   1.000
_cell.length_c   1.000
_cell.angle_alpha   90.00
_cell.angle_beta   90.00
_cell.angle_gamma   90.00
#
_symmetry.space_group_name_H-M   'P 1'
#
loop_
_entity.id
_entity.type
_entity.pdbx_description
1 polymer ?
#
loop_
_entity_poly.entity_id
_entity_poly.type
_entity_poly.pdbx_seq_one_letter_code
_entity_poly.pdbx_strand_id
1 'polypeptide(L)'
;MKIKSKYAILCGLLFAGVMGFVACNDKEEKVLSVENRYSKCLSHEKEILSEGIFSLDSLVVSCTNGVIYIEHYNLKVNCGFQAVNVSVSTNEDTIRVVEFGTPENADCLCEINNFTQIENIPSGRHVLIIENCNPEPYKQIINL
;
A
#
# COMPACT_ATOMS: atom_id res chain seq x y z
N MET A 1 -21.60 -7.69 -74.32
CA MET A 1 -20.30 -7.01 -74.35
C MET A 1 -19.54 -7.45 -73.10
N LYS A 2 -18.53 -8.34 -73.26
CA LYS A 2 -17.79 -8.95 -72.14
C LYS A 2 -16.54 -8.12 -71.90
N ILE A 3 -16.47 -7.39 -70.79
CA ILE A 3 -15.27 -6.71 -70.34
C ILE A 3 -14.54 -7.67 -69.42
N LYS A 4 -13.43 -8.21 -69.86
CA LYS A 4 -12.56 -9.08 -69.09
C LYS A 4 -11.73 -8.24 -68.10
N SER A 5 -12.03 -8.36 -66.81
CA SER A 5 -11.21 -7.82 -65.74
C SER A 5 -9.88 -8.57 -65.69
N LYS A 6 -8.79 -7.90 -66.07
CA LYS A 6 -7.39 -8.42 -66.02
C LYS A 6 -6.55 -7.77 -64.91
N TYR A 7 -7.19 -7.12 -63.95
CA TYR A 7 -6.45 -6.39 -62.90
C TYR A 7 -6.63 -6.93 -61.48
N ALA A 8 -7.15 -8.16 -61.34
CA ALA A 8 -7.45 -8.72 -60.02
C ALA A 8 -6.31 -9.58 -59.40
N ILE A 9 -5.10 -9.61 -59.97
CA ILE A 9 -4.02 -10.54 -59.48
C ILE A 9 -2.76 -9.81 -59.04
N LEU A 10 -2.70 -8.49 -59.05
CA LEU A 10 -1.46 -7.76 -58.71
C LEU A 10 -1.49 -7.05 -57.34
N CYS A 11 -2.55 -7.12 -56.54
CA CYS A 11 -2.61 -6.54 -55.19
C CYS A 11 -2.43 -7.55 -54.07
N GLY A 12 -2.19 -8.83 -54.36
CA GLY A 12 -2.11 -9.91 -53.35
C GLY A 12 -0.72 -10.23 -52.81
N LEU A 13 0.34 -9.56 -53.25
CA LEU A 13 1.73 -9.97 -52.94
C LEU A 13 2.58 -8.92 -52.20
N LEU A 14 1.99 -7.84 -51.72
CA LEU A 14 2.72 -6.78 -50.98
C LEU A 14 2.30 -6.62 -49.53
N PHE A 15 1.49 -7.53 -48.97
CA PHE A 15 1.08 -7.51 -47.55
C PHE A 15 1.67 -8.60 -46.68
N ALA A 16 2.70 -9.31 -47.17
CA ALA A 16 3.35 -10.41 -46.40
C ALA A 16 4.67 -10.01 -45.73
N GLY A 17 4.83 -8.77 -45.31
CA GLY A 17 6.14 -8.30 -44.88
C GLY A 17 6.23 -7.46 -43.64
N VAL A 18 5.18 -7.25 -42.84
CA VAL A 18 5.29 -6.55 -41.55
C VAL A 18 4.32 -7.16 -40.54
N MET A 19 4.47 -8.43 -40.25
CA MET A 19 4.11 -8.91 -38.94
C MET A 19 5.28 -8.59 -38.02
N GLY A 20 5.40 -7.33 -37.64
CA GLY A 20 6.14 -6.94 -36.46
C GLY A 20 5.53 -7.68 -35.28
N PHE A 21 6.29 -8.60 -34.71
CA PHE A 21 6.02 -9.12 -33.40
C PHE A 21 6.05 -7.93 -32.44
N VAL A 22 4.89 -7.32 -32.19
CA VAL A 22 4.66 -6.56 -30.98
C VAL A 22 4.71 -7.60 -29.89
N ALA A 23 5.91 -7.87 -29.37
CA ALA A 23 6.06 -8.52 -28.09
C ALA A 23 5.39 -7.55 -27.10
N CYS A 24 4.12 -7.78 -26.80
CA CYS A 24 3.51 -7.27 -25.60
C CYS A 24 4.34 -7.85 -24.45
N ASN A 25 5.26 -7.03 -23.95
CA ASN A 25 5.95 -7.31 -22.72
C ASN A 25 4.90 -6.99 -21.65
N ASP A 26 3.99 -7.93 -21.43
CA ASP A 26 3.09 -7.93 -20.27
C ASP A 26 4.00 -8.08 -19.04
N LYS A 27 4.58 -6.94 -18.62
CA LYS A 27 5.01 -6.83 -17.24
C LYS A 27 3.71 -6.92 -16.45
N GLU A 28 3.45 -8.09 -15.85
CA GLU A 28 2.44 -8.20 -14.81
C GLU A 28 2.73 -7.10 -13.80
N GLU A 29 1.91 -6.07 -13.84
CA GLU A 29 1.92 -5.01 -12.86
C GLU A 29 1.43 -5.65 -11.56
N LYS A 30 2.40 -6.05 -10.72
CA LYS A 30 2.09 -6.68 -9.44
C LYS A 30 1.29 -5.68 -8.62
N VAL A 31 0.04 -6.00 -8.38
CA VAL A 31 -0.85 -5.19 -7.53
C VAL A 31 -0.29 -5.21 -6.11
N LEU A 32 -0.14 -4.03 -5.53
CA LEU A 32 0.27 -3.87 -4.14
C LEU A 32 -0.68 -4.66 -3.24
N SER A 33 -0.13 -5.50 -2.36
CA SER A 33 -0.89 -6.28 -1.38
C SER A 33 -0.63 -5.73 0.02
N VAL A 34 -1.70 -5.49 0.77
CA VAL A 34 -1.63 -4.99 2.16
C VAL A 34 -2.47 -5.89 3.03
N GLU A 35 -1.83 -6.52 4.01
CA GLU A 35 -2.50 -7.25 5.08
C GLU A 35 -2.37 -6.49 6.39
N ASN A 36 -3.45 -6.43 7.17
CA ASN A 36 -3.49 -5.71 8.42
C ASN A 36 -4.17 -6.53 9.52
N ARG A 37 -3.59 -6.49 10.73
CA ARG A 37 -4.14 -7.11 11.94
C ARG A 37 -3.99 -6.14 13.10
N TYR A 38 -4.99 -6.04 13.95
CA TYR A 38 -4.97 -5.11 15.07
C TYR A 38 -5.58 -5.73 16.33
N SER A 39 -5.15 -5.23 17.49
CA SER A 39 -5.69 -5.62 18.78
C SER A 39 -7.02 -4.93 19.06
N LYS A 40 -7.69 -5.37 20.11
CA LYS A 40 -8.75 -4.58 20.74
C LYS A 40 -8.15 -3.37 21.46
N CYS A 41 -9.01 -2.44 21.90
CA CYS A 41 -8.62 -1.34 22.79
C CYS A 41 -7.85 -1.84 24.01
N LEU A 42 -6.66 -1.31 24.25
CA LEU A 42 -5.81 -1.65 25.38
C LEU A 42 -6.12 -0.79 26.61
N SER A 43 -6.72 0.39 26.41
CA SER A 43 -6.87 1.43 27.44
C SER A 43 -8.10 1.31 28.33
N HIS A 44 -8.96 0.32 28.16
CA HIS A 44 -10.14 0.16 29.02
C HIS A 44 -9.86 -0.44 30.39
N GLU A 45 -8.65 -0.92 30.68
CA GLU A 45 -8.30 -1.49 31.99
C GLU A 45 -7.50 -0.56 32.93
N LYS A 46 -7.15 0.63 32.49
CA LYS A 46 -6.52 1.62 33.37
C LYS A 46 -7.55 2.63 33.83
N GLU A 47 -8.21 2.30 34.95
CA GLU A 47 -8.92 3.27 35.76
C GLU A 47 -8.12 4.58 35.91
N ILE A 48 -8.84 5.66 35.75
CA ILE A 48 -8.52 7.05 36.02
C ILE A 48 -7.60 7.20 37.27
N LEU A 49 -6.33 6.99 37.11
CA LEU A 49 -5.32 7.38 38.09
C LEU A 49 -4.18 8.11 37.37
N SER A 50 -4.24 9.42 37.54
CA SER A 50 -3.24 10.43 37.20
C SER A 50 -3.16 10.89 35.74
N GLU A 51 -3.33 12.18 35.65
CA GLU A 51 -3.06 13.03 34.50
C GLU A 51 -1.83 12.61 33.70
N GLY A 52 -2.03 12.28 32.42
CA GLY A 52 -1.04 12.65 31.45
C GLY A 52 0.04 11.63 31.10
N ILE A 53 -0.07 10.34 31.36
CA ILE A 53 0.86 9.37 30.78
C ILE A 53 0.13 8.57 29.70
N PHE A 54 -0.06 9.21 28.54
CA PHE A 54 -0.24 8.44 27.31
C PHE A 54 1.07 7.69 27.06
N SER A 55 1.00 6.38 26.87
CA SER A 55 2.16 5.63 26.38
C SER A 55 2.58 6.25 25.05
N LEU A 56 3.87 6.51 24.89
CA LEU A 56 4.38 6.92 23.58
C LEU A 56 4.12 5.78 22.62
N ASP A 57 3.61 6.10 21.45
CA ASP A 57 3.53 5.13 20.38
C ASP A 57 4.96 4.69 20.02
N SER A 58 5.11 3.42 19.70
CA SER A 58 6.39 2.88 19.26
C SER A 58 6.20 2.10 17.98
N LEU A 59 7.15 2.27 17.07
CA LEU A 59 7.07 1.72 15.73
C LEU A 59 8.32 0.90 15.45
N VAL A 60 8.11 -0.34 15.01
CA VAL A 60 9.16 -1.23 14.53
C VAL A 60 8.92 -1.52 13.06
N VAL A 61 9.91 -1.21 12.23
CA VAL A 61 9.86 -1.50 10.79
C VAL A 61 10.96 -2.49 10.46
N SER A 62 10.59 -3.56 9.77
CA SER A 62 11.52 -4.52 9.22
C SER A 62 11.21 -4.84 7.76
N CYS A 63 12.24 -5.17 6.99
CA CYS A 63 12.12 -5.55 5.59
C CYS A 63 12.80 -6.91 5.38
N THR A 64 12.05 -7.86 4.86
CA THR A 64 12.57 -9.22 4.60
C THR A 64 11.97 -9.76 3.31
N ASN A 65 12.82 -10.23 2.40
CA ASN A 65 12.40 -10.83 1.12
C ASN A 65 11.47 -9.95 0.28
N GLY A 66 11.67 -8.62 0.28
CA GLY A 66 10.83 -7.68 -0.46
C GLY A 66 9.46 -7.41 0.17
N VAL A 67 9.28 -7.78 1.43
CA VAL A 67 8.08 -7.52 2.23
C VAL A 67 8.43 -6.53 3.33
N ILE A 68 7.58 -5.52 3.53
CA ILE A 68 7.69 -4.57 4.64
C ILE A 68 6.75 -5.04 5.75
N TYR A 69 7.27 -5.16 6.95
CA TYR A 69 6.52 -5.41 8.18
C TYR A 69 6.57 -4.16 9.05
N ILE A 70 5.41 -3.70 9.48
CA ILE A 70 5.23 -2.54 10.36
C ILE A 70 4.50 -3.02 11.61
N GLU A 71 5.11 -2.86 12.77
CA GLU A 71 4.51 -3.12 14.07
C GLU A 71 4.36 -1.78 14.78
N HIS A 72 3.13 -1.30 14.90
CA HIS A 72 2.80 -0.04 15.53
C HIS A 72 2.11 -0.30 16.88
N TYR A 73 2.82 -0.05 17.95
CA TYR A 73 2.33 -0.21 19.31
C TYR A 73 1.78 1.10 19.85
N ASN A 74 0.66 1.02 20.57
CA ASN A 74 -0.05 2.16 21.15
C ASN A 74 -0.54 3.20 20.11
N LEU A 75 -0.86 2.73 18.89
CA LEU A 75 -1.51 3.55 17.88
C LEU A 75 -2.84 4.07 18.43
N LYS A 76 -3.06 5.39 18.35
CA LYS A 76 -4.28 6.04 18.81
C LYS A 76 -5.34 6.04 17.73
N VAL A 77 -6.46 5.43 18.02
CA VAL A 77 -7.67 5.43 17.18
C VAL A 77 -8.87 5.88 18.01
N ASN A 78 -9.99 6.23 17.37
CA ASN A 78 -11.20 6.54 18.11
C ASN A 78 -11.77 5.27 18.79
N CYS A 79 -12.39 5.38 19.97
CA CYS A 79 -12.91 4.23 20.72
C CYS A 79 -14.10 3.52 20.06
N GLY A 80 -14.75 4.21 19.13
CA GLY A 80 -15.90 3.66 18.39
C GLY A 80 -15.51 2.93 17.10
N PHE A 81 -14.23 2.71 16.86
CA PHE A 81 -13.79 2.08 15.62
C PHE A 81 -14.36 0.66 15.49
N GLN A 82 -14.75 0.31 14.28
CA GLN A 82 -15.18 -1.03 13.90
C GLN A 82 -14.09 -1.76 13.12
N ALA A 83 -13.23 -0.99 12.46
CA ALA A 83 -12.08 -1.49 11.73
C ALA A 83 -10.92 -0.50 11.80
N VAL A 84 -9.70 -1.03 11.73
CA VAL A 84 -8.49 -0.25 11.45
C VAL A 84 -8.11 -0.50 10.01
N ASN A 85 -8.03 0.55 9.24
CA ASN A 85 -7.67 0.50 7.83
C ASN A 85 -6.25 1.02 7.65
N VAL A 86 -5.56 0.47 6.67
CA VAL A 86 -4.24 0.91 6.25
C VAL A 86 -4.31 1.29 4.77
N SER A 87 -4.01 2.53 4.49
CA SER A 87 -3.87 3.03 3.12
C SER A 87 -2.40 3.12 2.76
N VAL A 88 -2.01 2.49 1.66
CA VAL A 88 -0.64 2.54 1.15
C VAL A 88 -0.64 3.16 -0.23
N SER A 89 0.19 4.16 -0.43
CA SER A 89 0.41 4.79 -1.73
C SER A 89 1.90 4.85 -2.05
N THR A 90 2.22 4.68 -3.31
CA THR A 90 3.59 4.78 -3.82
C THR A 90 3.68 5.92 -4.82
N ASN A 91 4.69 6.75 -4.70
CA ASN A 91 5.00 7.79 -5.66
C ASN A 91 6.51 7.85 -5.84
N GLU A 92 7.01 7.48 -7.02
CA GLU A 92 8.43 7.32 -7.31
C GLU A 92 9.11 6.42 -6.26
N ASP A 93 10.03 6.98 -5.49
CA ASP A 93 10.77 6.27 -4.45
C ASP A 93 10.10 6.33 -3.07
N THR A 94 8.93 6.98 -2.97
CA THR A 94 8.28 7.21 -1.68
C THR A 94 7.11 6.24 -1.49
N ILE A 95 7.11 5.54 -0.36
CA ILE A 95 6.02 4.70 0.12
C ILE A 95 5.40 5.42 1.31
N ARG A 96 4.12 5.76 1.20
CA ARG A 96 3.36 6.44 2.25
C ARG A 96 2.32 5.49 2.82
N VAL A 97 2.32 5.33 4.13
CA VAL A 97 1.39 4.49 4.88
C VAL A 97 0.59 5.36 5.82
N VAL A 98 -0.73 5.23 5.79
CA VAL A 98 -1.65 5.94 6.68
C VAL A 98 -2.53 4.91 7.38
N GLU A 99 -2.51 4.92 8.71
CA GLU A 99 -3.28 4.02 9.56
C GLU A 99 -4.42 4.81 10.24
N PHE A 100 -5.64 4.32 10.16
CA PHE A 100 -6.79 5.02 10.74
C PHE A 100 -7.92 4.07 11.14
N GLY A 101 -8.61 4.40 12.23
CA GLY A 101 -9.83 3.70 12.64
C GLY A 101 -11.06 4.22 11.90
N THR A 102 -12.01 3.34 11.58
CA THR A 102 -13.28 3.72 10.95
C THR A 102 -14.48 3.19 11.72
N PRO A 103 -15.57 3.98 11.89
CA PRO A 103 -15.68 5.42 11.58
C PRO A 103 -14.84 6.30 12.50
N GLU A 104 -14.50 7.52 12.06
CA GLU A 104 -13.64 8.48 12.80
C GLU A 104 -14.42 9.42 13.73
N ASN A 105 -15.64 9.12 14.11
CA ASN A 105 -16.59 10.05 14.70
C ASN A 105 -16.90 9.81 16.19
N ALA A 106 -15.94 9.28 16.95
CA ALA A 106 -16.08 9.16 18.39
C ALA A 106 -15.25 10.22 19.14
N ASP A 107 -15.78 10.76 20.24
CA ASP A 107 -15.13 11.79 21.05
C ASP A 107 -14.06 11.23 22.01
N CYS A 108 -13.70 9.97 21.90
CA CYS A 108 -12.70 9.33 22.74
C CYS A 108 -11.62 8.63 21.89
N LEU A 109 -10.44 8.51 22.46
CA LEU A 109 -9.30 7.79 21.87
C LEU A 109 -9.00 6.51 22.65
N CYS A 110 -8.49 5.54 21.94
CA CYS A 110 -8.13 4.24 22.43
C CYS A 110 -6.77 3.85 21.83
N GLU A 111 -5.95 3.21 22.60
CA GLU A 111 -4.66 2.67 22.16
C GLU A 111 -4.84 1.24 21.68
N ILE A 112 -4.22 0.91 20.56
CA ILE A 112 -4.20 -0.43 19.98
C ILE A 112 -2.80 -0.77 19.49
N ASN A 113 -2.54 -2.07 19.30
CA ASN A 113 -1.39 -2.51 18.52
C ASN A 113 -1.88 -2.85 17.11
N ASN A 114 -1.18 -2.34 16.10
CA ASN A 114 -1.45 -2.59 14.70
C ASN A 114 -0.25 -3.25 14.02
N PHE A 115 -0.50 -4.27 13.19
CA PHE A 115 0.53 -5.03 12.48
C PHE A 115 0.18 -5.04 11.01
N THR A 116 1.03 -4.43 10.20
CA THR A 116 0.82 -4.29 8.76
C THR A 116 1.91 -5.00 7.99
N GLN A 117 1.52 -5.74 6.97
CA GLN A 117 2.41 -6.37 6.00
C GLN A 117 2.11 -5.81 4.62
N ILE A 118 3.16 -5.37 3.90
CA ILE A 118 3.04 -4.76 2.57
C ILE A 118 3.93 -5.54 1.60
N GLU A 119 3.32 -6.05 0.53
CA GLU A 119 3.98 -6.87 -0.48
C GLU A 119 3.87 -6.25 -1.87
N ASN A 120 4.65 -6.80 -2.79
CA ASN A 120 4.66 -6.40 -4.20
C ASN A 120 5.15 -4.97 -4.47
N ILE A 121 5.94 -4.42 -3.56
CA ILE A 121 6.64 -3.16 -3.80
C ILE A 121 7.84 -3.46 -4.73
N PRO A 122 8.09 -2.60 -5.72
CA PRO A 122 9.27 -2.75 -6.57
C PRO A 122 10.56 -2.80 -5.74
N SER A 123 11.51 -3.64 -6.14
CA SER A 123 12.82 -3.67 -5.49
C SER A 123 13.57 -2.37 -5.72
N GLY A 124 14.29 -1.91 -4.71
CA GLY A 124 15.07 -0.68 -4.79
C GLY A 124 15.18 0.04 -3.45
N ARG A 125 15.70 1.27 -3.52
CA ARG A 125 15.79 2.16 -2.36
C ARG A 125 14.53 3.01 -2.30
N HIS A 126 13.85 3.01 -1.15
CA HIS A 126 12.63 3.77 -0.93
C HIS A 126 12.70 4.62 0.34
N VAL A 127 11.92 5.69 0.36
CA VAL A 127 11.63 6.47 1.56
C VAL A 127 10.27 6.01 2.09
N LEU A 128 10.25 5.29 3.21
CA LEU A 128 9.03 4.92 3.90
C LEU A 128 8.60 6.07 4.82
N ILE A 129 7.35 6.50 4.69
CA ILE A 129 6.70 7.49 5.55
C ILE A 129 5.46 6.84 6.15
N ILE A 130 5.39 6.78 7.49
CA ILE A 130 4.21 6.30 8.21
C ILE A 130 3.60 7.51 8.90
N GLU A 131 2.37 7.84 8.52
CA GLU A 131 1.60 8.93 9.08
C GLU A 131 0.86 8.47 10.35
N ASN A 132 0.30 9.42 11.08
CA ASN A 132 -0.38 9.18 12.36
C ASN A 132 0.52 8.67 13.49
N CYS A 133 1.83 8.76 13.34
CA CYS A 133 2.76 8.63 14.45
C CYS A 133 2.76 9.92 15.26
N ASN A 134 2.94 9.82 16.57
CA ASN A 134 2.95 10.95 17.48
C ASN A 134 4.36 11.12 18.09
N PRO A 135 5.00 12.31 18.04
CA PRO A 135 4.45 13.62 17.61
C PRO A 135 4.57 13.93 16.12
N GLU A 136 5.37 13.19 15.37
CA GLU A 136 5.65 13.45 13.95
C GLU A 136 5.58 12.18 13.12
N PRO A 137 5.31 12.27 11.80
CA PRO A 137 5.37 11.13 10.91
C PRO A 137 6.73 10.43 10.97
N TYR A 138 6.71 9.10 11.03
CA TYR A 138 7.93 8.31 10.98
C TYR A 138 8.48 8.29 9.56
N LYS A 139 9.81 8.46 9.44
CA LYS A 139 10.49 8.41 8.15
C LYS A 139 11.73 7.54 8.23
N GLN A 140 11.87 6.62 7.29
CA GLN A 140 13.02 5.72 7.18
C GLN A 140 13.37 5.46 5.72
N ILE A 141 14.67 5.32 5.42
CA ILE A 141 15.13 4.79 4.15
C ILE A 141 15.20 3.27 4.27
N ILE A 142 14.56 2.57 3.35
CA ILE A 142 14.54 1.11 3.27
C ILE A 142 15.09 0.65 1.92
N ASN A 143 15.61 -0.58 1.88
CA ASN A 143 16.04 -1.24 0.66
C ASN A 143 15.28 -2.58 0.54
N LEU A 144 14.61 -2.78 -0.60
CA LEU A 144 13.79 -3.95 -0.91
C LEU A 144 14.38 -4.77 -2.05
#